data_2ddd8539b094cc7d71be732aaa94ceee
#
_entry.id   2ddd8539b094cc7d71be732aaa94ceee
#
_cell.length_a   1.000
_cell.length_b   1.000
_cell.length_c   1.000
_cell.angle_alpha   90.00
_cell.angle_beta   90.00
_cell.angle_gamma   90.00
#
_symmetry.space_group_name_H-M   'P 1'
#
loop_
_entity.id
_entity.type
_entity.pdbx_description
1 polymer ?
#
loop_
_entity_poly.entity_id
_entity_poly.type
_entity_poly.pdbx_seq_one_letter_code
_entity_poly.pdbx_strand_id
1 'polypeptide(L)'
;MLTSLEHMQIPVREMDRAIKWYTEELGFRLANRDGGRTAFLTLPEGPVLMLWQTDDEATYAHYTVNGTDFPVLLYRTERIHELHDRLKESGTRIQLYRNDGFAWVLKFYDPEGNLWGVLQFNPDSDIGRQDVS
;
A
#
# COMPACT_ATOMS: atom_id res chain seq x y z
N MET A 1 22.72 -5.88 -15.17
CA MET A 1 22.37 -5.29 -13.87
C MET A 1 21.03 -4.60 -13.94
N LEU A 2 20.39 -4.37 -12.78
CA LEU A 2 19.04 -3.81 -12.73
C LEU A 2 19.04 -2.31 -13.04
N THR A 3 17.89 -1.82 -13.54
CA THR A 3 17.72 -0.40 -13.83
C THR A 3 16.77 0.28 -12.83
N SER A 4 15.62 -0.34 -12.56
CA SER A 4 14.61 0.27 -11.67
C SER A 4 13.61 -0.78 -11.23
N LEU A 5 12.76 -0.39 -10.28
CA LEU A 5 11.63 -1.22 -9.89
C LEU A 5 10.50 -0.99 -10.90
N GLU A 6 10.14 -2.03 -11.64
CA GLU A 6 9.15 -1.94 -12.71
C GLU A 6 7.71 -1.94 -12.17
N HIS A 7 7.36 -2.97 -11.41
CA HIS A 7 6.04 -3.07 -10.80
C HIS A 7 6.09 -4.04 -9.61
N MET A 8 5.03 -4.02 -8.82
CA MET A 8 4.87 -4.89 -7.67
C MET A 8 3.67 -5.77 -7.90
N GLN A 9 3.70 -6.99 -7.36
CA GLN A 9 2.59 -7.95 -7.49
C GLN A 9 2.14 -8.38 -6.12
N ILE A 10 0.84 -8.31 -5.86
CA ILE A 10 0.28 -8.73 -4.59
C ILE A 10 -0.91 -9.67 -4.82
N PRO A 11 -1.15 -10.60 -3.88
CA PRO A 11 -2.27 -11.53 -3.99
C PRO A 11 -3.58 -10.90 -3.51
N VAL A 12 -4.66 -11.20 -4.21
CA VAL A 12 -6.01 -10.87 -3.75
C VAL A 12 -6.91 -12.07 -4.00
N ARG A 13 -7.93 -12.25 -3.17
CA ARG A 13 -8.84 -13.38 -3.31
C ARG A 13 -10.10 -13.01 -4.06
N GLU A 14 -10.52 -11.76 -3.95
CA GLU A 14 -11.71 -11.25 -4.63
C GLU A 14 -11.35 -10.00 -5.42
N MET A 15 -11.14 -10.18 -6.72
CA MET A 15 -10.63 -9.12 -7.59
C MET A 15 -11.52 -7.87 -7.63
N ASP A 16 -12.83 -8.05 -7.78
CA ASP A 16 -13.74 -6.89 -7.85
C ASP A 16 -13.69 -6.05 -6.59
N ARG A 17 -13.71 -6.70 -5.44
CA ARG A 17 -13.64 -6.01 -4.15
C ARG A 17 -12.30 -5.30 -3.98
N ALA A 18 -11.23 -5.95 -4.36
CA ALA A 18 -9.89 -5.37 -4.26
C ALA A 18 -9.76 -4.13 -5.13
N ILE A 19 -10.14 -4.22 -6.40
CA ILE A 19 -10.08 -3.08 -7.31
C ILE A 19 -10.88 -1.90 -6.75
N LYS A 20 -12.09 -2.16 -6.27
CA LYS A 20 -12.94 -1.13 -5.72
C LYS A 20 -12.29 -0.44 -4.53
N TRP A 21 -11.73 -1.23 -3.61
CA TRP A 21 -11.10 -0.68 -2.41
C TRP A 21 -9.87 0.16 -2.76
N TYR A 22 -8.98 -0.37 -3.60
CA TYR A 22 -7.76 0.36 -3.97
C TYR A 22 -8.05 1.66 -4.71
N THR A 23 -9.06 1.65 -5.57
CA THR A 23 -9.42 2.86 -6.32
C THR A 23 -10.15 3.88 -5.45
N GLU A 24 -11.10 3.43 -4.63
CA GLU A 24 -11.90 4.35 -3.82
C GLU A 24 -11.17 4.84 -2.57
N GLU A 25 -10.42 3.97 -1.90
CA GLU A 25 -9.79 4.34 -0.64
C GLU A 25 -8.37 4.89 -0.77
N LEU A 26 -7.58 4.35 -1.71
CA LEU A 26 -6.19 4.75 -1.84
C LEU A 26 -5.89 5.63 -3.05
N GLY A 27 -6.87 5.86 -3.91
CA GLY A 27 -6.70 6.76 -5.05
C GLY A 27 -5.99 6.15 -6.24
N PHE A 28 -5.89 4.82 -6.32
CA PHE A 28 -5.36 4.18 -7.51
C PHE A 28 -6.32 4.32 -8.68
N ARG A 29 -5.78 4.24 -9.88
CA ARG A 29 -6.56 4.18 -11.10
C ARG A 29 -6.39 2.81 -11.73
N LEU A 30 -7.50 2.22 -12.18
CA LEU A 30 -7.44 0.96 -12.90
C LEU A 30 -6.94 1.23 -14.32
N ALA A 31 -5.76 0.70 -14.64
CA ALA A 31 -5.16 0.88 -15.95
C ALA A 31 -5.54 -0.23 -16.92
N ASN A 32 -5.63 -1.46 -16.42
CA ASN A 32 -5.95 -2.62 -17.25
C ASN A 32 -6.42 -3.76 -16.38
N ARG A 33 -7.20 -4.64 -16.95
CA ARG A 33 -7.74 -5.81 -16.24
C ARG A 33 -7.86 -6.99 -17.20
N ASP A 34 -7.45 -8.17 -16.75
CA ASP A 34 -7.63 -9.42 -17.48
C ASP A 34 -8.63 -10.30 -16.72
N GLY A 35 -9.92 -10.08 -16.95
CA GLY A 35 -10.99 -10.83 -16.31
C GLY A 35 -10.90 -10.76 -14.79
N GLY A 36 -11.05 -11.90 -14.13
CA GLY A 36 -10.88 -12.02 -12.69
C GLY A 36 -9.48 -12.43 -12.27
N ARG A 37 -8.53 -12.49 -13.20
CA ARG A 37 -7.19 -13.02 -12.95
C ARG A 37 -6.20 -11.97 -12.48
N THR A 38 -6.10 -10.86 -13.18
CA THR A 38 -5.13 -9.82 -12.89
C THR A 38 -5.73 -8.44 -13.12
N ALA A 39 -5.15 -7.44 -12.44
CA ALA A 39 -5.46 -6.05 -12.68
C ALA A 39 -4.21 -5.22 -12.46
N PHE A 40 -4.07 -4.15 -13.25
CA PHE A 40 -2.97 -3.20 -13.11
C PHE A 40 -3.53 -1.88 -12.61
N LEU A 41 -2.98 -1.40 -11.50
CA LEU A 41 -3.40 -0.15 -10.87
C LEU A 41 -2.22 0.82 -10.84
N THR A 42 -2.51 2.11 -11.05
CA THR A 42 -1.48 3.15 -11.09
C THR A 42 -1.78 4.28 -10.12
N LEU A 43 -0.72 4.90 -9.63
CA LEU A 43 -0.74 6.17 -8.92
C LEU A 43 -0.13 7.23 -9.83
N PRO A 44 -0.23 8.53 -9.46
CA PRO A 44 0.39 9.58 -10.28
C PRO A 44 1.88 9.36 -10.52
N GLU A 45 2.58 8.74 -9.57
CA GLU A 45 4.01 8.48 -9.68
C GLU A 45 4.31 7.09 -9.16
N GLY A 46 5.44 6.55 -9.59
CA GLY A 46 5.96 5.30 -9.09
C GLY A 46 5.56 4.09 -9.89
N PRO A 47 5.97 2.91 -9.42
CA PRO A 47 5.71 1.65 -10.13
C PRO A 47 4.24 1.27 -10.14
N VAL A 48 3.87 0.47 -11.12
CA VAL A 48 2.52 -0.08 -11.23
C VAL A 48 2.32 -1.15 -10.15
N LEU A 49 1.10 -1.21 -9.62
CA LEU A 49 0.68 -2.27 -8.70
C LEU A 49 -0.15 -3.27 -9.49
N MET A 50 0.27 -4.54 -9.48
CA MET A 50 -0.45 -5.61 -10.14
C MET A 50 -1.11 -6.50 -9.11
N LEU A 51 -2.42 -6.69 -9.24
CA LEU A 51 -3.18 -7.60 -8.38
C LEU A 51 -3.30 -8.95 -9.08
N TRP A 52 -3.00 -10.03 -8.36
CA TRP A 52 -3.17 -11.39 -8.83
C TRP A 52 -4.23 -12.10 -8.01
N GLN A 53 -5.24 -12.64 -8.70
CA GLN A 53 -6.25 -13.47 -8.04
C GLN A 53 -5.60 -14.77 -7.57
N THR A 54 -5.80 -15.11 -6.31
CA THR A 54 -5.29 -16.36 -5.71
C THR A 54 -6.39 -17.09 -4.98
N ASP A 55 -6.28 -18.42 -4.90
CA ASP A 55 -7.15 -19.24 -4.07
C ASP A 55 -6.46 -19.63 -2.75
N ASP A 56 -5.22 -19.24 -2.57
CA ASP A 56 -4.47 -19.54 -1.34
C ASP A 56 -4.83 -18.52 -0.26
N GLU A 57 -5.40 -18.99 0.84
CA GLU A 57 -5.84 -18.14 1.93
C GLU A 57 -4.73 -17.79 2.91
N ALA A 58 -3.53 -18.33 2.73
CA ALA A 58 -2.40 -18.13 3.64
C ALA A 58 -1.27 -17.29 3.04
N THR A 59 -1.50 -16.67 1.88
CA THR A 59 -0.46 -15.88 1.23
C THR A 59 -0.76 -14.39 1.34
N TYR A 60 0.27 -13.60 1.61
CA TYR A 60 0.16 -12.15 1.81
C TYR A 60 1.36 -11.43 1.23
N ALA A 61 1.19 -10.13 1.00
CA ALA A 61 2.24 -9.26 0.48
C ALA A 61 3.03 -8.58 1.61
N HIS A 62 3.12 -9.21 2.77
CA HIS A 62 3.91 -8.71 3.89
C HIS A 62 4.69 -9.87 4.52
N TYR A 63 5.56 -9.55 5.45
CA TYR A 63 6.35 -10.57 6.14
C TYR A 63 6.23 -10.38 7.66
N THR A 64 6.67 -11.38 8.42
CA THR A 64 6.61 -11.33 9.88
C THR A 64 8.01 -11.50 10.48
N VAL A 65 8.21 -10.81 11.61
CA VAL A 65 9.40 -10.96 12.42
C VAL A 65 8.92 -11.15 13.87
N ASN A 66 9.22 -12.30 14.44
CA ASN A 66 8.78 -12.63 15.80
C ASN A 66 7.28 -12.43 16.01
N GLY A 67 6.47 -12.83 15.01
CA GLY A 67 5.03 -12.74 15.10
C GLY A 67 4.42 -11.39 14.79
N THR A 68 5.23 -10.39 14.49
CA THR A 68 4.73 -9.06 14.12
C THR A 68 4.83 -8.88 12.62
N ASP A 69 3.75 -8.36 12.01
CA ASP A 69 3.71 -8.11 10.58
C ASP A 69 4.45 -6.83 10.21
N PHE A 70 5.20 -6.88 9.12
CA PHE A 70 5.91 -5.72 8.56
C PHE A 70 5.57 -5.57 7.08
N PRO A 71 5.32 -4.34 6.61
CA PRO A 71 4.98 -4.12 5.21
C PRO A 71 6.22 -4.20 4.32
N VAL A 72 6.07 -4.86 3.17
CA VAL A 72 7.06 -4.78 2.10
C VAL A 72 6.91 -3.46 1.34
N LEU A 73 5.66 -3.04 1.16
CA LEU A 73 5.32 -1.87 0.34
C LEU A 73 5.09 -0.66 1.24
N LEU A 74 5.89 0.39 1.02
CA LEU A 74 5.75 1.65 1.74
C LEU A 74 5.57 2.77 0.72
N TYR A 75 4.49 3.51 0.89
CA TYR A 75 4.10 4.59 -0.02
C TYR A 75 4.27 5.95 0.64
N ARG A 76 4.30 6.99 -0.17
CA ARG A 76 4.36 8.37 0.32
C ARG A 76 3.03 9.05 0.10
N THR A 77 2.70 9.96 1.00
CA THR A 77 1.54 10.84 0.84
C THR A 77 1.85 12.20 1.47
N GLU A 78 1.17 13.22 1.00
CA GLU A 78 1.19 14.54 1.62
C GLU A 78 -0.06 14.75 2.49
N ARG A 79 -0.91 13.72 2.62
CA ARG A 79 -2.21 13.83 3.27
C ARG A 79 -2.48 12.62 4.18
N ILE A 80 -1.51 12.30 5.05
CA ILE A 80 -1.59 11.07 5.85
C ILE A 80 -2.74 11.11 6.88
N HIS A 81 -3.03 12.27 7.43
CA HIS A 81 -4.09 12.38 8.44
C HIS A 81 -5.47 12.22 7.81
N GLU A 82 -5.65 12.77 6.64
CA GLU A 82 -6.89 12.60 5.88
C GLU A 82 -7.08 11.14 5.46
N LEU A 83 -5.99 10.52 5.01
CA LEU A 83 -6.01 9.10 4.65
C LEU A 83 -6.37 8.24 5.86
N HIS A 84 -5.74 8.50 7.01
CA HIS A 84 -6.04 7.78 8.24
C HIS A 84 -7.52 7.87 8.60
N ASP A 85 -8.07 9.09 8.59
CA ASP A 85 -9.47 9.30 8.95
C ASP A 85 -10.42 8.58 7.99
N ARG A 86 -10.10 8.63 6.71
CA ARG A 86 -10.90 7.96 5.69
C ARG A 86 -10.89 6.43 5.87
N LEU A 87 -9.73 5.86 6.10
CA LEU A 87 -9.60 4.42 6.31
C LEU A 87 -10.31 3.98 7.60
N LYS A 88 -10.20 4.79 8.64
CA LYS A 88 -10.87 4.48 9.91
C LYS A 88 -12.39 4.49 9.72
N GLU A 89 -12.92 5.45 8.99
CA GLU A 89 -14.36 5.52 8.72
C GLU A 89 -14.84 4.34 7.88
N SER A 90 -14.01 3.83 6.98
CA SER A 90 -14.37 2.69 6.14
C SER A 90 -14.23 1.35 6.87
N GLY A 91 -13.80 1.35 8.14
CA GLY A 91 -13.64 0.12 8.91
C GLY A 91 -12.34 -0.61 8.67
N THR A 92 -11.37 0.04 8.04
CA THR A 92 -10.07 -0.56 7.77
C THR A 92 -9.33 -0.84 9.08
N ARG A 93 -8.69 -2.01 9.16
CA ARG A 93 -7.89 -2.38 10.33
C ARG A 93 -6.56 -1.64 10.29
N ILE A 94 -6.35 -0.76 11.26
CA ILE A 94 -5.13 0.03 11.37
C ILE A 94 -4.20 -0.63 12.38
N GLN A 95 -2.97 -0.91 11.96
CA GLN A 95 -1.97 -1.52 12.82
C GLN A 95 -1.17 -0.46 13.60
N LEU A 96 -0.87 0.67 12.95
CA LEU A 96 -0.02 1.68 13.55
C LEU A 96 -0.30 3.04 12.93
N TYR A 97 -0.29 4.08 13.78
CA TYR A 97 -0.44 5.45 13.32
C TYR A 97 0.27 6.35 14.33
N ARG A 98 1.44 6.86 13.96
CA ARG A 98 2.23 7.68 14.90
C ARG A 98 3.27 8.53 14.18
N ASN A 99 3.76 9.54 14.90
CA ASN A 99 4.87 10.37 14.45
C ASN A 99 6.18 9.80 15.03
N ASP A 100 7.05 9.32 14.15
CA ASP A 100 8.35 8.75 14.54
C ASP A 100 9.46 9.80 14.60
N GLY A 101 9.12 11.09 14.45
CA GLY A 101 10.09 12.18 14.49
C GLY A 101 10.53 12.65 13.12
N PHE A 102 10.90 11.74 12.23
CA PHE A 102 11.24 12.08 10.87
C PHE A 102 10.02 12.02 9.95
N ALA A 103 9.03 11.22 10.28
CA ALA A 103 7.85 11.04 9.47
C ALA A 103 6.67 10.58 10.31
N TRP A 104 5.47 10.88 9.85
CA TRP A 104 4.27 10.18 10.29
C TRP A 104 4.22 8.85 9.57
N VAL A 105 3.90 7.81 10.29
CA VAL A 105 3.82 6.44 9.78
C VAL A 105 2.42 5.91 10.01
N LEU A 106 1.84 5.36 8.95
CA LEU A 106 0.53 4.71 9.02
C LEU A 106 0.65 3.33 8.41
N LYS A 107 0.23 2.30 9.16
CA LYS A 107 0.22 0.93 8.68
C LYS A 107 -1.19 0.36 8.81
N PHE A 108 -1.68 -0.26 7.76
CA PHE A 108 -3.06 -0.77 7.72
C PHE A 108 -3.14 -1.98 6.80
N TYR A 109 -4.20 -2.76 6.99
CA TYR A 109 -4.45 -3.94 6.16
C TYR A 109 -5.47 -3.62 5.08
N ASP A 110 -5.22 -4.11 3.87
CA ASP A 110 -6.25 -4.07 2.85
C ASP A 110 -7.34 -5.11 3.16
N PRO A 111 -8.45 -5.17 2.41
CA PRO A 111 -9.52 -6.15 2.68
C PRO A 111 -9.06 -7.60 2.54
N GLU A 112 -7.92 -7.83 1.90
CA GLU A 112 -7.36 -9.16 1.69
C GLU A 112 -6.38 -9.59 2.78
N GLY A 113 -6.08 -8.68 3.73
CA GLY A 113 -5.14 -8.96 4.81
C GLY A 113 -3.70 -8.59 4.50
N ASN A 114 -3.42 -7.94 3.37
CA ASN A 114 -2.08 -7.46 3.05
C ASN A 114 -1.77 -6.19 3.85
N LEU A 115 -0.63 -6.16 4.52
CA LEU A 115 -0.23 -5.00 5.31
C LEU A 115 0.49 -3.97 4.44
N TRP A 116 0.03 -2.73 4.52
CA TRP A 116 0.58 -1.59 3.79
C TRP A 116 1.21 -0.61 4.74
N GLY A 117 2.29 0.04 4.31
CA GLY A 117 2.89 1.15 5.03
C GLY A 117 2.80 2.43 4.23
N VAL A 118 2.57 3.55 4.93
CA VAL A 118 2.50 4.87 4.31
C VAL A 118 3.28 5.84 5.18
N LEU A 119 4.06 6.71 4.53
CA LEU A 119 4.88 7.71 5.19
C LEU A 119 4.52 9.11 4.70
N GLN A 120 4.52 10.05 5.63
CA GLN A 120 4.52 11.46 5.30
C GLN A 120 5.66 12.10 6.07
N PHE A 121 6.70 12.51 5.37
CA PHE A 121 7.88 13.09 6.01
C PHE A 121 7.56 14.42 6.65
N ASN A 122 8.12 14.65 7.84
CA ASN A 122 7.98 15.94 8.51
C ASN A 122 8.83 17.00 7.79
N PRO A 123 8.35 18.23 7.70
CA PRO A 123 9.04 19.28 6.92
C PRO A 123 10.49 19.52 7.32
N ASP A 124 10.83 19.32 8.59
CA ASP A 124 12.17 19.57 9.10
C ASP A 124 13.06 18.33 9.10
N SER A 125 12.61 17.25 8.48
CA SER A 125 13.37 16.00 8.44
C SER A 125 14.37 16.02 7.29
N ASP A 126 15.64 15.86 7.61
CA ASP A 126 16.68 15.69 6.59
C ASP A 126 16.51 14.40 5.82
N ILE A 127 15.98 13.36 6.50
CA ILE A 127 15.73 12.07 5.86
C ILE A 127 14.69 12.23 4.76
N GLY A 128 13.63 13.01 5.02
CA GLY A 128 12.59 13.24 4.03
C GLY A 128 13.04 14.05 2.84
N ARG A 129 14.17 14.75 2.95
CA ARG A 129 14.73 15.58 1.89
C ARG A 129 15.86 14.90 1.15
N GLN A 130 16.35 13.80 1.66
CA GLN A 130 17.42 13.09 0.99
C GLN A 130 16.93 12.58 -0.33
N ASP A 131 17.60 13.03 -1.36
CA ASP A 131 17.34 12.57 -2.71
C ASP A 131 18.08 11.28 -2.90
N VAL A 132 17.36 10.21 -3.15
CA VAL A 132 17.97 8.90 -3.38
C VAL A 132 18.28 8.65 -4.83
N SER A 133 18.21 9.68 -5.63
CA SER A 133 18.56 9.60 -7.04
C SER A 133 20.04 9.36 -7.26
#